data_10d109d7ada449ee9120fdef32af4f5f
#
_entry.id   10d109d7ada449ee9120fdef32af4f5f
#
_cell.length_a   1.000
_cell.length_b   1.000
_cell.length_c   1.000
_cell.angle_alpha   90.00
_cell.angle_beta   90.00
_cell.angle_gamma   90.00
#
_symmetry.space_group_name_H-M   'P 1'
#
loop_
_entity.id
_entity.type
_entity.pdbx_description
1 polymer ?
#
loop_
_entity_poly.entity_id
_entity_poly.type
_entity_poly.pdbx_seq_one_letter_code
_entity_poly.pdbx_strand_id
1 'polypeptide(L)'
;MSRIGRQPIPVPSGVTVAIEPGEVRVNGPKGELSERIHRDIEVKQDGEQLLVSRPTDRGEHRALHGLTRSLVANMVQGVTAGYEKRLEIQGVGYRAQLKGKNLELAVGYSHPVPIHAPDGIEFEVPQPTRVVVRGISKQLVGETAAIIRKQRPPEPYKGKGIRYEGEYVQRKVGKRA
;
A
#
# COMPACT_ATOMS: atom_id res chain seq x y z
N MET A 1 26.35 2.88 -5.98
CA MET A 1 25.50 2.33 -7.08
C MET A 1 24.16 1.87 -6.51
N SER A 2 23.01 2.15 -7.18
CA SER A 2 21.70 1.64 -6.74
C SER A 2 21.60 0.16 -7.07
N ARG A 3 21.64 -0.73 -6.07
CA ARG A 3 21.44 -2.18 -6.26
C ARG A 3 20.02 -2.48 -6.74
N ILE A 4 19.02 -1.74 -6.24
CA ILE A 4 17.60 -1.95 -6.56
C ILE A 4 17.30 -1.57 -8.01
N GLY A 5 17.77 -0.42 -8.49
CA GLY A 5 17.48 0.06 -9.84
C GLY A 5 17.94 -0.88 -10.95
N ARG A 6 19.02 -1.61 -10.74
CA ARG A 6 19.59 -2.55 -11.72
C ARG A 6 18.92 -3.92 -11.79
N GLN A 7 18.09 -4.25 -10.79
CA GLN A 7 17.41 -5.54 -10.78
C GLN A 7 16.33 -5.58 -11.85
N PRO A 8 16.34 -6.54 -12.77
CA PRO A 8 15.27 -6.71 -13.73
C PRO A 8 13.94 -6.97 -13.01
N ILE A 9 12.85 -6.60 -13.65
CA ILE A 9 11.49 -6.84 -13.15
C ILE A 9 10.89 -7.94 -14.01
N PRO A 10 10.63 -9.14 -13.45
CA PRO A 10 9.96 -10.18 -14.21
C PRO A 10 8.53 -9.79 -14.52
N VAL A 11 8.09 -10.01 -15.76
CA VAL A 11 6.71 -9.85 -16.20
C VAL A 11 6.08 -11.23 -16.26
N PRO A 12 5.19 -11.59 -15.33
CA PRO A 12 4.55 -12.89 -15.32
C PRO A 12 3.58 -13.04 -16.50
N SER A 13 3.29 -14.28 -16.86
CA SER A 13 2.30 -14.58 -17.89
C SER A 13 0.94 -14.00 -17.55
N GLY A 14 0.28 -13.36 -18.53
CA GLY A 14 -0.99 -12.67 -18.34
C GLY A 14 -0.89 -11.21 -17.92
N VAL A 15 0.33 -10.65 -17.85
CA VAL A 15 0.55 -9.21 -17.67
C VAL A 15 1.03 -8.61 -18.97
N THR A 16 0.42 -7.52 -19.41
CA THR A 16 0.85 -6.71 -20.54
C THR A 16 1.34 -5.35 -20.07
N VAL A 17 2.42 -4.88 -20.65
CA VAL A 17 3.03 -3.59 -20.30
C VAL A 17 3.07 -2.71 -21.54
N ALA A 18 2.46 -1.55 -21.46
CA ALA A 18 2.55 -0.49 -22.47
C ALA A 18 3.49 0.60 -21.94
N ILE A 19 4.53 0.89 -22.70
CA ILE A 19 5.53 1.91 -22.34
C ILE A 19 5.35 3.08 -23.31
N GLU A 20 4.89 4.20 -22.78
CA GLU A 20 4.74 5.46 -23.51
C GLU A 20 5.76 6.49 -22.99
N PRO A 21 6.10 7.53 -23.75
CA PRO A 21 6.99 8.57 -23.27
C PRO A 21 6.42 9.26 -22.01
N GLY A 22 7.07 9.04 -20.86
CA GLY A 22 6.68 9.63 -19.58
C GLY A 22 5.58 8.88 -18.81
N GLU A 23 5.07 7.76 -19.31
CA GLU A 23 4.07 6.93 -18.62
C GLU A 23 4.29 5.44 -18.87
N VAL A 24 4.09 4.62 -17.87
CA VAL A 24 4.01 3.16 -18.01
C VAL A 24 2.65 2.70 -17.53
N ARG A 25 1.99 1.88 -18.32
CA ARG A 25 0.73 1.21 -18.01
C ARG A 25 0.95 -0.28 -17.91
N VAL A 26 0.43 -0.88 -16.87
CA VAL A 26 0.53 -2.33 -16.62
C VAL A 26 -0.88 -2.86 -16.46
N ASN A 27 -1.24 -3.80 -17.33
CA ASN A 27 -2.54 -4.46 -17.29
C ASN A 27 -2.34 -5.93 -16.93
N GLY A 28 -3.16 -6.45 -16.02
CA GLY A 28 -3.09 -7.82 -15.53
C GLY A 28 -4.45 -8.35 -15.06
N PRO A 29 -4.49 -9.56 -14.49
CA PRO A 29 -5.73 -10.25 -14.15
C PRO A 29 -6.60 -9.52 -13.12
N LYS A 30 -6.02 -8.62 -12.30
CA LYS A 30 -6.75 -7.86 -11.28
C LYS A 30 -7.12 -6.44 -11.70
N GLY A 31 -6.67 -5.99 -12.86
CA GLY A 31 -6.97 -4.66 -13.38
C GLY A 31 -5.76 -3.97 -14.00
N GLU A 32 -5.87 -2.69 -14.19
CA GLU A 32 -4.87 -1.85 -14.84
C GLU A 32 -4.37 -0.79 -13.87
N LEU A 33 -3.07 -0.52 -13.93
CA LEU A 33 -2.41 0.59 -13.24
C LEU A 33 -1.57 1.38 -14.23
N SER A 34 -1.55 2.70 -14.05
CA SER A 34 -0.64 3.59 -14.78
C SER A 34 0.17 4.44 -13.80
N GLU A 35 1.41 4.75 -14.18
CA GLU A 35 2.31 5.57 -13.38
C GLU A 35 3.15 6.47 -14.30
N ARG A 36 3.29 7.73 -13.89
CA ARG A 36 4.15 8.68 -14.59
C ARG A 36 5.60 8.44 -14.26
N ILE A 37 6.43 8.43 -15.30
CA ILE A 37 7.88 8.24 -15.18
C ILE A 37 8.58 9.56 -15.51
N HIS A 38 9.65 9.83 -14.76
CA HIS A 38 10.48 11.00 -15.07
C HIS A 38 11.11 10.83 -16.45
N ARG A 39 11.12 11.92 -17.25
CA ARG A 39 11.59 11.95 -18.64
C ARG A 39 13.03 11.44 -18.85
N ASP A 40 13.88 11.57 -17.82
CA ASP A 40 15.28 11.15 -17.87
C ASP A 40 15.47 9.66 -17.58
N ILE A 41 14.41 8.96 -17.18
CA ILE A 41 14.46 7.52 -16.90
C ILE A 41 13.78 6.77 -18.04
N GLU A 42 14.47 5.78 -18.57
CA GLU A 42 13.96 4.95 -19.64
C GLU A 42 13.60 3.57 -19.08
N VAL A 43 12.44 3.07 -19.48
CA VAL A 43 12.01 1.69 -19.23
C VAL A 43 11.96 0.96 -20.54
N LYS A 44 12.58 -0.21 -20.61
CA LYS A 44 12.57 -1.08 -21.80
C LYS A 44 12.08 -2.46 -21.43
N GLN A 45 11.36 -3.08 -22.34
CA GLN A 45 10.99 -4.48 -22.21
C GLN A 45 11.99 -5.32 -23.01
N ASP A 46 12.59 -6.29 -22.34
CA ASP A 46 13.50 -7.28 -22.92
C ASP A 46 12.95 -8.68 -22.65
N GLY A 47 12.22 -9.22 -23.62
CA GLY A 47 11.49 -10.47 -23.48
C GLY A 47 10.49 -10.44 -22.34
N GLU A 48 10.66 -11.28 -21.33
CA GLU A 48 9.80 -11.40 -20.14
C GLU A 48 10.27 -10.54 -18.97
N GLN A 49 11.11 -9.55 -19.22
CA GLN A 49 11.65 -8.69 -18.17
C GLN A 49 11.58 -7.21 -18.57
N LEU A 50 11.39 -6.34 -17.56
CA LEU A 50 11.53 -4.91 -17.73
C LEU A 50 12.86 -4.46 -17.14
N LEU A 51 13.57 -3.66 -17.90
CA LEU A 51 14.82 -3.03 -17.51
C LEU A 51 14.61 -1.51 -17.39
N VAL A 52 15.09 -0.96 -16.31
CA VAL A 52 15.08 0.49 -16.09
C VAL A 52 16.49 1.01 -16.28
N SER A 53 16.67 2.05 -17.10
CA SER A 53 17.96 2.67 -17.37
C SER A 53 17.96 4.15 -16.99
N ARG A 54 19.16 4.69 -16.76
CA ARG A 54 19.39 6.09 -16.43
C ARG A 54 20.52 6.66 -17.26
N PRO A 55 20.50 7.96 -17.62
CA PRO A 55 21.52 8.56 -18.50
C PRO A 55 22.86 8.78 -17.81
N THR A 56 22.87 9.09 -16.52
CA THR A 56 24.12 9.40 -15.78
C THR A 56 24.09 8.87 -14.35
N ASP A 57 25.26 8.90 -13.68
CA ASP A 57 25.43 8.49 -12.28
C ASP A 57 25.25 9.65 -11.25
N ARG A 58 24.63 10.76 -11.67
CA ARG A 58 24.29 11.86 -10.75
C ARG A 58 23.34 11.37 -9.65
N GLY A 59 23.40 11.98 -8.48
CA GLY A 59 22.58 11.60 -7.31
C GLY A 59 21.08 11.55 -7.61
N GLU A 60 20.58 12.54 -8.34
CA GLU A 60 19.18 12.63 -8.77
C GLU A 60 18.78 11.45 -9.67
N HIS A 61 19.56 11.16 -10.73
CA HIS A 61 19.25 10.03 -11.63
C HIS A 61 19.34 8.68 -10.92
N ARG A 62 20.21 8.55 -9.91
CA ARG A 62 20.27 7.33 -9.09
C ARG A 62 19.03 7.16 -8.22
N ALA A 63 18.53 8.27 -7.64
CA ALA A 63 17.30 8.25 -6.84
C ALA A 63 16.07 7.91 -7.71
N LEU A 64 15.91 8.62 -8.84
CA LEU A 64 14.83 8.39 -9.80
C LEU A 64 14.84 6.96 -10.38
N HIS A 65 16.01 6.43 -10.68
CA HIS A 65 16.21 5.07 -11.18
C HIS A 65 15.66 4.01 -10.19
N GLY A 66 16.04 4.14 -8.92
CA GLY A 66 15.55 3.23 -7.88
C GLY A 66 14.06 3.39 -7.60
N LEU A 67 13.55 4.62 -7.62
CA LEU A 67 12.13 4.94 -7.45
C LEU A 67 11.30 4.31 -8.57
N THR A 68 11.63 4.64 -9.83
CA THR A 68 10.89 4.14 -11.00
C THR A 68 10.86 2.62 -11.04
N ARG A 69 12.02 1.97 -10.83
CA ARG A 69 12.08 0.51 -10.76
C ARG A 69 11.13 -0.05 -9.69
N SER A 70 11.09 0.55 -8.52
CA SER A 70 10.23 0.09 -7.41
C SER A 70 8.75 0.33 -7.71
N LEU A 71 8.39 1.46 -8.34
CA LEU A 71 7.02 1.75 -8.73
C LEU A 71 6.52 0.75 -9.78
N VAL A 72 7.29 0.52 -10.86
CA VAL A 72 6.93 -0.45 -11.90
C VAL A 72 6.83 -1.87 -11.35
N ALA A 73 7.76 -2.29 -10.49
CA ALA A 73 7.69 -3.60 -9.84
C ALA A 73 6.45 -3.73 -8.95
N ASN A 74 6.08 -2.67 -8.22
CA ASN A 74 4.86 -2.66 -7.41
C ASN A 74 3.60 -2.74 -8.30
N MET A 75 3.59 -2.09 -9.47
CA MET A 75 2.47 -2.20 -10.41
C MET A 75 2.29 -3.63 -10.92
N VAL A 76 3.38 -4.26 -11.39
CA VAL A 76 3.35 -5.66 -11.87
C VAL A 76 2.83 -6.59 -10.77
N GLN A 77 3.34 -6.48 -9.54
CA GLN A 77 2.86 -7.26 -8.41
C GLN A 77 1.40 -6.95 -8.05
N GLY A 78 1.00 -5.67 -8.14
CA GLY A 78 -0.35 -5.24 -7.80
C GLY A 78 -1.41 -5.82 -8.74
N VAL A 79 -1.18 -5.79 -10.05
CA VAL A 79 -2.13 -6.33 -11.04
C VAL A 79 -2.16 -7.86 -11.07
N THR A 80 -1.14 -8.54 -10.52
CA THR A 80 -1.09 -10.01 -10.40
C THR A 80 -1.65 -10.51 -9.07
N ALA A 81 -0.93 -10.29 -7.98
CA ALA A 81 -1.26 -10.78 -6.65
C ALA A 81 -2.19 -9.81 -5.89
N GLY A 82 -2.07 -8.51 -6.15
CA GLY A 82 -2.69 -7.47 -5.35
C GLY A 82 -1.90 -7.21 -4.06
N TYR A 83 -2.40 -6.26 -3.28
CA TYR A 83 -1.85 -5.92 -1.97
C TYR A 83 -2.93 -6.00 -0.90
N GLU A 84 -2.51 -6.39 0.29
CA GLU A 84 -3.37 -6.31 1.47
C GLU A 84 -2.61 -5.75 2.66
N LYS A 85 -3.34 -5.01 3.51
CA LYS A 85 -2.88 -4.57 4.83
C LYS A 85 -3.92 -4.96 5.86
N ARG A 86 -3.47 -5.62 6.91
CA ARG A 86 -4.30 -6.07 8.02
C ARG A 86 -4.11 -5.16 9.21
N LEU A 87 -5.23 -4.81 9.85
CA LEU A 87 -5.29 -3.95 11.02
C LEU A 87 -6.01 -4.69 12.14
N GLU A 88 -5.52 -4.52 13.37
CA GLU A 88 -6.12 -5.01 14.59
C GLU A 88 -6.66 -3.86 15.43
N ILE A 89 -7.85 -4.02 15.94
CA ILE A 89 -8.53 -3.06 16.81
C ILE A 89 -8.49 -3.62 18.23
N GLN A 90 -7.88 -2.88 19.15
CA GLN A 90 -7.82 -3.26 20.56
C GLN A 90 -8.56 -2.23 21.42
N GLY A 91 -9.41 -2.71 22.29
CA GLY A 91 -10.16 -1.86 23.24
C GLY A 91 -11.54 -2.45 23.54
N VAL A 92 -11.99 -2.32 24.77
CA VAL A 92 -13.32 -2.75 25.19
C VAL A 92 -14.37 -1.91 24.44
N GLY A 93 -15.29 -2.58 23.73
CA GLY A 93 -16.32 -1.93 22.94
C GLY A 93 -15.88 -1.38 21.59
N TYR A 94 -14.58 -1.47 21.26
CA TYR A 94 -14.08 -1.07 19.94
C TYR A 94 -14.43 -2.13 18.89
N ARG A 95 -14.99 -1.68 17.78
CA ARG A 95 -15.38 -2.57 16.68
C ARG A 95 -15.37 -1.88 15.34
N ALA A 96 -15.23 -2.66 14.30
CA ALA A 96 -15.42 -2.27 12.91
C ALA A 96 -16.58 -3.06 12.31
N GLN A 97 -17.30 -2.47 11.38
CA GLN A 97 -18.33 -3.12 10.59
C GLN A 97 -18.35 -2.56 9.18
N LEU A 98 -18.74 -3.39 8.21
CA LEU A 98 -18.97 -2.95 6.85
C LEU A 98 -20.35 -2.34 6.72
N LYS A 99 -20.44 -1.21 6.01
CA LYS A 99 -21.68 -0.56 5.62
C LYS A 99 -21.68 -0.35 4.10
N GLY A 100 -22.17 -1.36 3.39
CA GLY A 100 -21.99 -1.45 1.95
C GLY A 100 -20.50 -1.63 1.60
N LYS A 101 -19.94 -0.73 0.79
CA LYS A 101 -18.51 -0.69 0.44
C LYS A 101 -17.64 0.05 1.48
N ASN A 102 -18.27 0.78 2.40
CA ASN A 102 -17.58 1.62 3.36
C ASN A 102 -17.35 0.89 4.68
N LEU A 103 -16.36 1.34 5.43
CA LEU A 103 -16.06 0.87 6.77
C LEU A 103 -16.61 1.84 7.80
N GLU A 104 -17.25 1.34 8.83
CA GLU A 104 -17.70 2.13 9.98
C GLU A 104 -16.96 1.66 11.23
N LEU A 105 -16.32 2.60 11.94
CA LEU A 105 -15.51 2.34 13.12
C LEU A 105 -16.17 2.90 14.37
N ALA A 106 -16.37 2.05 15.37
CA ALA A 106 -16.74 2.47 16.73
C ALA A 106 -15.50 2.34 17.64
N VAL A 107 -14.79 3.44 17.86
CA VAL A 107 -13.47 3.44 18.54
C VAL A 107 -13.45 4.41 19.75
N GLY A 108 -14.57 4.45 20.46
CA GLY A 108 -14.69 5.22 21.71
C GLY A 108 -14.97 6.71 21.53
N TYR A 109 -15.48 7.09 20.35
CA TYR A 109 -16.09 8.40 20.13
C TYR A 109 -17.61 8.32 20.37
N SER A 110 -18.26 9.47 20.56
CA SER A 110 -19.71 9.58 20.74
C SER A 110 -20.51 9.20 19.47
N HIS A 111 -19.84 9.19 18.30
CA HIS A 111 -20.41 8.82 17.01
C HIS A 111 -19.50 7.82 16.29
N PRO A 112 -20.04 6.96 15.45
CA PRO A 112 -19.23 6.10 14.60
C PRO A 112 -18.47 6.93 13.58
N VAL A 113 -17.25 6.49 13.21
CA VAL A 113 -16.41 7.14 12.22
C VAL A 113 -16.56 6.39 10.88
N PRO A 114 -17.17 7.00 9.87
CA PRO A 114 -17.26 6.40 8.54
C PRO A 114 -15.95 6.59 7.78
N ILE A 115 -15.48 5.53 7.13
CA ILE A 115 -14.34 5.57 6.19
C ILE A 115 -14.85 5.12 4.83
N HIS A 116 -14.80 6.02 3.87
CA HIS A 116 -15.18 5.73 2.50
C HIS A 116 -14.07 4.93 1.80
N ALA A 117 -14.47 3.91 1.04
CA ALA A 117 -13.53 3.17 0.20
C ALA A 117 -13.18 4.03 -1.03
N PRO A 118 -11.91 4.39 -1.25
CA PRO A 118 -11.47 4.96 -2.52
C PRO A 118 -11.64 3.93 -3.65
N ASP A 119 -11.70 4.42 -4.90
CA ASP A 119 -11.75 3.54 -6.06
C ASP A 119 -10.56 2.57 -6.08
N GLY A 120 -10.82 1.30 -6.33
CA GLY A 120 -9.79 0.24 -6.33
C GLY A 120 -9.39 -0.28 -4.94
N ILE A 121 -10.10 0.12 -3.88
CA ILE A 121 -9.92 -0.39 -2.52
C ILE A 121 -11.17 -1.17 -2.07
N GLU A 122 -10.93 -2.32 -1.47
CA GLU A 122 -11.93 -3.18 -0.85
C GLU A 122 -11.61 -3.36 0.63
N PHE A 123 -12.66 -3.26 1.46
CA PHE A 123 -12.58 -3.56 2.89
C PHE A 123 -13.18 -4.93 3.16
N GLU A 124 -12.53 -5.67 4.04
CA GLU A 124 -13.05 -6.92 4.59
C GLU A 124 -12.94 -6.86 6.12
N VAL A 125 -13.99 -7.29 6.80
CA VAL A 125 -14.05 -7.34 8.26
C VAL A 125 -14.36 -8.77 8.69
N PRO A 126 -13.35 -9.66 8.73
CA PRO A 126 -13.56 -11.06 9.11
C PRO A 126 -14.00 -11.20 10.56
N GLN A 127 -13.61 -10.26 11.40
CA GLN A 127 -14.00 -10.13 12.80
C GLN A 127 -14.19 -8.66 13.16
N PRO A 128 -15.07 -8.32 14.11
CA PRO A 128 -15.28 -6.93 14.51
C PRO A 128 -14.00 -6.19 14.98
N THR A 129 -12.96 -6.94 15.33
CA THR A 129 -11.66 -6.43 15.80
C THR A 129 -10.56 -6.52 14.74
N ARG A 130 -10.87 -6.97 13.52
CA ARG A 130 -9.90 -7.11 12.44
C ARG A 130 -10.44 -6.50 11.16
N VAL A 131 -9.63 -5.67 10.54
CA VAL A 131 -9.92 -5.03 9.25
C VAL A 131 -8.83 -5.40 8.27
N VAL A 132 -9.23 -5.83 7.09
CA VAL A 132 -8.33 -6.08 5.95
C VAL A 132 -8.64 -5.05 4.88
N VAL A 133 -7.60 -4.37 4.40
CA VAL A 133 -7.66 -3.41 3.29
C VAL A 133 -6.98 -4.05 2.10
N ARG A 134 -7.71 -4.24 1.00
CA ARG A 134 -7.20 -4.85 -0.24
C ARG A 134 -7.29 -3.90 -1.41
N GLY A 135 -6.37 -4.05 -2.36
CA GLY A 135 -6.37 -3.29 -3.61
C GLY A 135 -5.20 -3.64 -4.52
N ILE A 136 -5.23 -3.11 -5.73
CA ILE A 136 -4.16 -3.31 -6.71
C ILE A 136 -3.01 -2.31 -6.52
N SER A 137 -3.30 -1.09 -6.01
CA SER A 137 -2.29 -0.07 -5.77
C SER A 137 -1.71 -0.18 -4.36
N LYS A 138 -0.41 -0.46 -4.26
CA LYS A 138 0.32 -0.50 -2.98
C LYS A 138 0.22 0.80 -2.20
N GLN A 139 0.28 1.92 -2.91
CA GLN A 139 0.21 3.25 -2.31
C GLN A 139 -1.17 3.49 -1.69
N LEU A 140 -2.25 3.28 -2.45
CA LEU A 140 -3.62 3.47 -1.97
C LEU A 140 -3.97 2.54 -0.81
N VAL A 141 -3.56 1.26 -0.88
CA VAL A 141 -3.75 0.31 0.22
C VAL A 141 -3.02 0.77 1.47
N GLY A 142 -1.76 1.23 1.32
CA GLY A 142 -0.96 1.75 2.44
C GLY A 142 -1.53 3.02 3.04
N GLU A 143 -1.94 3.97 2.21
CA GLU A 143 -2.53 5.25 2.64
C GLU A 143 -3.88 5.03 3.34
N THR A 144 -4.76 4.23 2.76
CA THR A 144 -6.06 3.91 3.35
C THR A 144 -5.90 3.23 4.71
N ALA A 145 -4.98 2.27 4.82
CA ALA A 145 -4.68 1.62 6.09
C ALA A 145 -4.12 2.60 7.13
N ALA A 146 -3.28 3.56 6.71
CA ALA A 146 -2.75 4.60 7.58
C ALA A 146 -3.85 5.57 8.05
N ILE A 147 -4.79 5.94 7.17
CA ILE A 147 -5.96 6.76 7.52
C ILE A 147 -6.82 6.04 8.59
N ILE A 148 -7.10 4.75 8.42
CA ILE A 148 -7.84 3.96 9.40
C ILE A 148 -7.10 3.93 10.74
N ARG A 149 -5.81 3.64 10.74
CA ARG A 149 -4.98 3.62 11.96
C ARG A 149 -4.94 4.99 12.65
N LYS A 150 -4.90 6.07 11.90
CA LYS A 150 -4.87 7.45 12.40
C LYS A 150 -6.15 7.84 13.14
N GLN A 151 -7.30 7.20 12.87
CA GLN A 151 -8.55 7.48 13.58
C GLN A 151 -8.42 7.26 15.09
N ARG A 152 -7.68 6.22 15.50
CA ARG A 152 -7.38 5.98 16.91
C ARG A 152 -6.07 5.23 17.04
N PRO A 153 -4.93 5.91 17.03
CA PRO A 153 -3.62 5.27 17.15
C PRO A 153 -3.49 4.56 18.50
N PRO A 154 -2.69 3.50 18.59
CA PRO A 154 -2.53 2.75 19.82
C PRO A 154 -1.88 3.62 20.90
N GLU A 155 -2.47 3.62 22.08
CA GLU A 155 -1.95 4.37 23.21
C GLU A 155 -0.86 3.59 23.96
N PRO A 156 0.09 4.28 24.61
CA PRO A 156 1.30 3.63 25.14
C PRO A 156 1.13 2.89 26.47
N TYR A 157 -0.04 2.95 27.12
CA TYR A 157 -0.22 2.35 28.44
C TYR A 157 -0.87 0.96 28.37
N LYS A 158 -2.08 0.85 27.83
CA LYS A 158 -2.83 -0.39 27.67
C LYS A 158 -2.81 -0.92 26.24
N GLY A 159 -2.33 -0.12 25.27
CA GLY A 159 -2.27 -0.47 23.86
C GLY A 159 -3.63 -0.41 23.16
N LYS A 160 -4.61 0.31 23.73
CA LYS A 160 -5.90 0.55 23.10
C LYS A 160 -5.74 1.37 21.83
N GLY A 161 -6.43 1.00 20.76
CA GLY A 161 -6.41 1.69 19.48
C GLY A 161 -6.34 0.74 18.30
N ILE A 162 -6.09 1.28 17.13
CA ILE A 162 -5.93 0.57 15.86
C ILE A 162 -4.44 0.47 15.55
N ARG A 163 -3.94 -0.72 15.28
CA ARG A 163 -2.55 -0.98 14.89
C ARG A 163 -2.49 -1.91 13.68
N TYR A 164 -1.37 -1.96 13.02
CA TYR A 164 -1.12 -2.99 12.02
C TYR A 164 -0.98 -4.37 12.68
N GLU A 165 -1.38 -5.40 11.98
CA GLU A 165 -1.13 -6.79 12.44
C GLU A 165 0.38 -6.99 12.63
N GLY A 166 0.76 -7.46 13.82
CA GLY A 166 2.17 -7.64 14.19
C GLY A 166 2.92 -6.35 14.57
N GLU A 167 2.28 -5.20 14.62
CA GLU A 167 2.91 -3.96 15.08
C GLU A 167 3.22 -4.03 16.57
N TYR A 168 4.49 -3.88 16.91
CA TYR A 168 4.91 -3.75 18.30
C TYR A 168 4.63 -2.35 18.82
N VAL A 169 3.79 -2.23 19.85
CA VAL A 169 3.50 -0.97 20.54
C VAL A 169 4.32 -0.91 21.82
N GLN A 170 5.27 0.03 21.87
CA GLN A 170 6.07 0.25 23.08
C GLN A 170 5.19 0.75 24.22
N ARG A 171 5.10 -0.03 25.30
CA ARG A 171 4.30 0.33 26.46
C ARG A 171 5.13 1.09 27.49
N LYS A 172 4.51 2.10 28.09
CA LYS A 172 5.07 2.84 29.23
C LYS A 172 4.43 2.35 30.51
N VAL A 173 5.21 2.33 31.59
CA VAL A 173 4.67 2.08 32.93
C VAL A 173 3.98 3.34 33.39
N GLY A 174 2.70 3.25 33.77
CA GLY A 174 1.95 4.35 34.37
C GLY A 174 2.52 4.74 35.74
N LYS A 175 2.13 5.91 36.25
CA LYS A 175 2.41 6.27 37.63
C LYS A 175 1.83 5.19 38.56
N ARG A 176 2.68 4.63 39.41
CA ARG A 176 2.20 3.87 40.57
C ARG A 176 1.69 4.87 41.59
N ALA A 177 0.45 4.71 42.03
CA ALA A 177 -0.06 5.39 43.21
C ALA A 177 0.61 4.84 44.45
#